data_f9323575d696ed66cab7606e89e5b49f
#
_entry.id   f9323575d696ed66cab7606e89e5b49f
#
_cell.length_a   1.000
_cell.length_b   1.000
_cell.length_c   1.000
_cell.angle_alpha   90.00
_cell.angle_beta   90.00
_cell.angle_gamma   90.00
#
_symmetry.space_group_name_H-M   'P 1'
#
loop_
_entity.id
_entity.type
_entity.pdbx_description
1 polymer ?
#
loop_
_entity_poly.entity_id
_entity_poly.type
_entity_poly.pdbx_seq_one_letter_code
_entity_poly.pdbx_strand_id
1 'polypeptide(L)'
;NICLVLSKIYKKNPKEIAITFVQSLKENKKISNLCENLEIAGPGFINIKLKNNVLIEEIKSNIKCPRAGVPLSNKNKNSLSKKTVIVDFSSPNIAKEMHVGHLRSTIIGDSISKIFELRGYIVLRLNHIGDWGTQFGMLITQLKDLYSNDLKEIDKIKISDLVEFYKASKKRFDNEKEFQNRSREEVVKLQSGDKKSVEAWKLLCNQSRKEFDEIYKTLNIKIKERGESFYNPFLKSVIEDLNY
;
A
#
# COMPACT_ATOMS: atom_id res chain seq x y z
N ASN A 1 14.19 -23.35 5.38
CA ASN A 1 15.49 -22.74 5.82
C ASN A 1 15.85 -22.95 7.29
N ILE A 2 15.09 -23.77 8.00
CA ILE A 2 15.31 -23.97 9.44
C ILE A 2 16.72 -24.52 9.73
N CYS A 3 17.24 -25.42 8.90
CA CYS A 3 18.54 -26.02 9.10
C CYS A 3 19.70 -25.01 8.99
N LEU A 4 19.58 -23.97 8.18
CA LEU A 4 20.55 -22.87 8.11
C LEU A 4 20.54 -22.00 9.37
N VAL A 5 19.38 -21.81 9.99
CA VAL A 5 19.27 -21.08 11.26
C VAL A 5 19.85 -21.94 12.39
N LEU A 6 19.45 -23.19 12.46
CA LEU A 6 19.92 -24.15 13.50
C LEU A 6 21.42 -24.42 13.42
N SER A 7 22.01 -24.36 12.22
CA SER A 7 23.47 -24.54 12.05
C SER A 7 24.29 -23.51 12.81
N LYS A 8 23.79 -22.28 12.88
CA LYS A 8 24.45 -21.21 13.66
C LYS A 8 24.34 -21.44 15.16
N ILE A 9 23.21 -22.00 15.60
CA ILE A 9 22.95 -22.27 17.02
C ILE A 9 23.75 -23.48 17.49
N TYR A 10 23.68 -24.59 16.73
CA TYR A 10 24.31 -25.87 17.12
C TYR A 10 25.74 -26.01 16.61
N LYS A 11 26.28 -25.07 15.85
CA LYS A 11 27.61 -25.10 15.23
C LYS A 11 27.88 -26.39 14.44
N LYS A 12 26.86 -26.90 13.76
CA LYS A 12 26.89 -28.11 12.92
C LYS A 12 26.62 -27.76 11.46
N ASN A 13 27.07 -28.66 10.57
CA ASN A 13 26.79 -28.50 9.14
C ASN A 13 25.26 -28.49 8.88
N PRO A 14 24.72 -27.50 8.19
CA PRO A 14 23.28 -27.45 7.92
C PRO A 14 22.73 -28.66 7.19
N LYS A 15 23.56 -29.33 6.35
CA LYS A 15 23.16 -30.52 5.61
C LYS A 15 23.02 -31.73 6.54
N GLU A 16 23.88 -31.87 7.55
CA GLU A 16 23.77 -32.91 8.58
C GLU A 16 22.50 -32.73 9.43
N ILE A 17 22.21 -31.47 9.80
CA ILE A 17 20.98 -31.14 10.51
C ILE A 17 19.76 -31.50 9.64
N ALA A 18 19.80 -31.21 8.33
CA ALA A 18 18.72 -31.55 7.41
C ALA A 18 18.50 -33.07 7.32
N ILE A 19 19.56 -33.87 7.29
CA ILE A 19 19.48 -35.35 7.25
C ILE A 19 18.74 -35.86 8.49
N THR A 20 19.19 -35.46 9.68
CA THR A 20 18.54 -35.85 10.93
C THR A 20 17.07 -35.40 10.98
N PHE A 21 16.81 -34.18 10.53
CA PHE A 21 15.45 -33.63 10.53
C PHE A 21 14.50 -34.36 9.57
N VAL A 22 14.96 -34.67 8.36
CA VAL A 22 14.18 -35.44 7.36
C VAL A 22 13.91 -36.86 7.87
N GLN A 23 14.86 -37.50 8.54
CA GLN A 23 14.64 -38.81 9.12
C GLN A 23 13.53 -38.77 10.16
N SER A 24 13.58 -37.85 11.12
CA SER A 24 12.54 -37.68 12.14
C SER A 24 11.18 -37.35 11.53
N LEU A 25 11.14 -36.53 10.45
CA LEU A 25 9.91 -36.24 9.74
C LEU A 25 9.29 -37.44 9.04
N LYS A 26 10.11 -38.33 8.45
CA LYS A 26 9.66 -39.58 7.82
C LYS A 26 9.05 -40.56 8.81
N GLU A 27 9.58 -40.62 10.02
CA GLU A 27 9.10 -41.47 11.12
C GLU A 27 7.75 -40.96 11.69
N ASN A 28 7.45 -39.69 11.52
CA ASN A 28 6.20 -39.11 11.99
C ASN A 28 5.03 -39.47 11.10
N LYS A 29 4.10 -40.32 11.60
CA LYS A 29 2.93 -40.77 10.86
C LYS A 29 2.05 -39.65 10.29
N LYS A 30 1.93 -38.51 10.97
CA LYS A 30 1.15 -37.37 10.45
C LYS A 30 1.81 -36.77 9.23
N ILE A 31 3.14 -36.61 9.26
CA ILE A 31 3.91 -36.04 8.15
C ILE A 31 3.94 -37.04 6.96
N SER A 32 4.19 -38.33 7.20
CA SER A 32 4.24 -39.35 6.16
C SER A 32 2.88 -39.53 5.45
N ASN A 33 1.78 -39.25 6.15
CA ASN A 33 0.44 -39.24 5.54
C ASN A 33 0.21 -38.04 4.63
N LEU A 34 0.84 -36.90 4.89
CA LEU A 34 0.67 -35.65 4.12
C LEU A 34 1.66 -35.53 2.95
N CYS A 35 2.88 -36.05 3.14
CA CYS A 35 3.97 -35.89 2.19
C CYS A 35 4.10 -37.08 1.25
N GLU A 36 4.32 -36.80 -0.02
CA GLU A 36 4.75 -37.78 -1.03
C GLU A 36 6.25 -38.00 -0.95
N ASN A 37 7.02 -36.91 -0.84
CA ASN A 37 8.47 -36.95 -0.78
C ASN A 37 9.04 -35.83 0.10
N LEU A 38 10.20 -36.13 0.71
CA LEU A 38 11.03 -35.20 1.45
C LEU A 38 12.46 -35.31 0.94
N GLU A 39 12.96 -34.27 0.28
CA GLU A 39 14.27 -34.22 -0.35
C GLU A 39 15.15 -33.14 0.28
N ILE A 40 16.44 -33.42 0.40
CA ILE A 40 17.43 -32.44 0.84
C ILE A 40 18.10 -31.85 -0.40
N ALA A 41 18.07 -30.52 -0.52
CA ALA A 41 18.64 -29.78 -1.62
C ALA A 41 19.69 -28.76 -1.15
N GLY A 42 20.71 -28.55 -1.97
CA GLY A 42 21.74 -27.54 -1.72
C GLY A 42 22.38 -27.62 -0.34
N PRO A 43 22.57 -26.50 0.36
CA PRO A 43 23.28 -26.42 1.63
C PRO A 43 22.48 -26.89 2.86
N GLY A 44 21.32 -27.53 2.66
CA GLY A 44 20.47 -28.02 3.76
C GLY A 44 19.01 -27.52 3.68
N PHE A 45 18.52 -27.22 2.49
CA PHE A 45 17.11 -27.02 2.24
C PHE A 45 16.36 -28.34 2.29
N ILE A 46 15.16 -28.33 2.83
CA ILE A 46 14.28 -29.49 2.82
C ILE A 46 13.11 -29.14 1.90
N ASN A 47 13.03 -29.82 0.77
CA ASN A 47 11.92 -29.76 -0.15
C ASN A 47 10.84 -30.76 0.28
N ILE A 48 9.62 -30.26 0.41
CA ILE A 48 8.46 -31.05 0.83
C ILE A 48 7.50 -31.13 -0.34
N LYS A 49 7.25 -32.36 -0.85
CA LYS A 49 6.23 -32.61 -1.85
C LYS A 49 5.01 -33.22 -1.17
N LEU A 50 3.89 -32.50 -1.21
CA LEU A 50 2.62 -33.00 -0.67
C LEU A 50 1.97 -34.01 -1.61
N LYS A 51 1.21 -34.94 -1.05
CA LYS A 51 0.38 -35.89 -1.82
C LYS A 51 -0.74 -35.15 -2.52
N ASN A 52 -1.06 -35.52 -3.77
CA ASN A 52 -2.11 -34.88 -4.55
C ASN A 52 -3.50 -34.98 -3.88
N ASN A 53 -3.80 -36.08 -3.21
CA ASN A 53 -5.06 -36.21 -2.48
C ASN A 53 -5.21 -35.19 -1.35
N VAL A 54 -4.12 -34.88 -0.64
CA VAL A 54 -4.13 -33.84 0.42
C VAL A 54 -4.42 -32.47 -0.19
N LEU A 55 -3.78 -32.13 -1.32
CA LEU A 55 -4.04 -30.90 -2.04
C LEU A 55 -5.47 -30.80 -2.54
N ILE A 56 -6.00 -31.91 -3.10
CA ILE A 56 -7.36 -31.98 -3.60
C ILE A 56 -8.39 -31.81 -2.47
N GLU A 57 -8.18 -32.45 -1.33
CA GLU A 57 -9.09 -32.32 -0.18
C GLU A 57 -9.07 -30.88 0.39
N GLU A 58 -7.91 -30.27 0.48
CA GLU A 58 -7.77 -28.87 0.91
C GLU A 58 -8.46 -27.93 -0.08
N ILE A 59 -8.28 -28.13 -1.39
CA ILE A 59 -8.96 -27.36 -2.43
C ILE A 59 -10.47 -27.54 -2.34
N LYS A 60 -10.96 -28.78 -2.22
CA LYS A 60 -12.40 -29.07 -2.09
C LYS A 60 -13.00 -28.42 -0.84
N SER A 61 -12.27 -28.43 0.28
CA SER A 61 -12.72 -27.77 1.51
C SER A 61 -12.86 -26.27 1.36
N ASN A 62 -11.95 -25.66 0.58
CA ASN A 62 -11.92 -24.23 0.30
C ASN A 62 -12.97 -23.80 -0.73
N ILE A 63 -13.25 -24.64 -1.75
CA ILE A 63 -14.30 -24.39 -2.77
C ILE A 63 -15.70 -24.46 -2.13
N LYS A 64 -15.91 -25.30 -1.13
CA LYS A 64 -17.18 -25.36 -0.39
C LYS A 64 -17.43 -24.15 0.50
N CYS A 65 -16.46 -23.24 0.62
CA CYS A 65 -16.61 -21.99 1.34
C CYS A 65 -17.19 -20.92 0.39
N PRO A 66 -18.50 -20.64 0.41
CA PRO A 66 -19.08 -19.69 -0.52
C PRO A 66 -18.76 -18.27 -0.10
N ARG A 67 -18.15 -17.53 -0.99
CA ARG A 67 -17.93 -16.07 -1.01
C ARG A 67 -16.73 -15.53 -0.23
N ALA A 68 -16.11 -14.55 -0.86
CA ALA A 68 -15.16 -13.62 -0.23
C ALA A 68 -15.71 -13.12 1.12
N GLY A 69 -14.97 -13.37 2.18
CA GLY A 69 -15.35 -12.95 3.54
C GLY A 69 -15.61 -14.08 4.55
N VAL A 70 -15.57 -15.35 4.13
CA VAL A 70 -15.71 -16.46 5.08
C VAL A 70 -14.33 -17.04 5.42
N PRO A 71 -13.92 -17.08 6.71
CA PRO A 71 -12.62 -17.61 7.13
C PRO A 71 -12.45 -19.09 6.78
N LEU A 72 -11.26 -19.46 6.28
CA LEU A 72 -10.90 -20.80 5.79
C LEU A 72 -10.91 -21.93 6.83
N SER A 73 -11.07 -21.69 8.11
CA SER A 73 -11.22 -22.76 9.10
C SER A 73 -12.01 -22.34 10.33
N ASN A 74 -12.97 -23.17 10.70
CA ASN A 74 -13.77 -23.04 11.91
C ASN A 74 -13.03 -23.34 13.21
N LYS A 75 -11.76 -23.80 13.16
CA LYS A 75 -11.09 -24.32 14.35
C LYS A 75 -10.43 -23.28 15.25
N ASN A 76 -10.25 -22.01 14.76
CA ASN A 76 -9.62 -20.96 15.56
C ASN A 76 -10.37 -19.61 15.47
N LYS A 77 -11.69 -19.63 15.33
CA LYS A 77 -12.51 -18.42 15.17
C LYS A 77 -12.42 -17.39 16.31
N ASN A 78 -12.00 -17.78 17.49
CA ASN A 78 -12.20 -16.93 18.67
C ASN A 78 -11.08 -15.93 18.99
N SER A 79 -9.89 -16.03 18.37
CA SER A 79 -8.78 -15.12 18.69
C SER A 79 -8.29 -14.25 17.54
N LEU A 80 -8.39 -14.70 16.29
CA LEU A 80 -7.88 -13.97 15.11
C LEU A 80 -8.89 -12.96 14.56
N SER A 81 -10.20 -13.25 14.65
CA SER A 81 -11.27 -12.43 14.08
C SER A 81 -11.43 -11.03 14.68
N LYS A 82 -10.71 -10.71 15.76
CA LYS A 82 -10.73 -9.39 16.41
C LYS A 82 -9.49 -8.55 16.09
N LYS A 83 -8.49 -9.08 15.40
CA LYS A 83 -7.27 -8.33 15.09
C LYS A 83 -7.42 -7.54 13.81
N THR A 84 -7.08 -6.25 13.89
CA THR A 84 -7.03 -5.36 12.73
C THR A 84 -5.62 -5.38 12.14
N VAL A 85 -5.54 -5.53 10.82
CA VAL A 85 -4.30 -5.41 10.04
C VAL A 85 -4.43 -4.18 9.16
N ILE A 86 -3.43 -3.32 9.20
CA ILE A 86 -3.31 -2.17 8.32
C ILE A 86 -2.39 -2.56 7.17
N VAL A 87 -2.86 -2.36 5.94
CA VAL A 87 -2.06 -2.52 4.72
C VAL A 87 -2.04 -1.17 4.02
N ASP A 88 -0.87 -0.56 3.96
CA ASP A 88 -0.63 0.72 3.29
C ASP A 88 -0.03 0.47 1.92
N PHE A 89 -0.68 0.96 0.85
CA PHE A 89 -0.25 0.71 -0.52
C PHE A 89 -0.80 1.75 -1.49
N SER A 90 -0.28 1.75 -2.72
CA SER A 90 -0.53 2.70 -3.80
C SER A 90 0.18 4.04 -3.60
N SER A 91 -0.33 4.93 -2.80
CA SER A 91 0.27 6.20 -2.34
C SER A 91 0.79 7.12 -3.49
N PRO A 92 -0.05 7.43 -4.51
CA PRO A 92 0.35 8.34 -5.57
C PRO A 92 0.39 9.80 -5.07
N ASN A 93 1.16 10.63 -5.77
CA ASN A 93 1.18 12.07 -5.52
C ASN A 93 0.15 12.80 -6.40
N ILE A 94 -0.48 13.83 -5.84
CA ILE A 94 -1.37 14.73 -6.58
C ILE A 94 -0.60 15.43 -7.72
N ALA A 95 -1.28 15.65 -8.82
CA ALA A 95 -0.77 16.26 -10.06
C ALA A 95 0.39 15.49 -10.72
N LYS A 96 0.50 14.21 -10.43
CA LYS A 96 1.44 13.30 -11.10
C LYS A 96 0.72 12.04 -11.56
N GLU A 97 1.14 11.51 -12.72
CA GLU A 97 0.61 10.25 -13.21
C GLU A 97 1.01 9.08 -12.33
N MET A 98 0.09 8.13 -12.18
CA MET A 98 0.45 6.83 -11.63
C MET A 98 1.34 6.09 -12.64
N HIS A 99 2.46 5.60 -12.18
CA HIS A 99 3.37 4.80 -13.00
C HIS A 99 3.38 3.33 -12.54
N VAL A 100 4.09 2.47 -13.28
CA VAL A 100 4.17 1.03 -13.02
C VAL A 100 4.55 0.68 -11.57
N GLY A 101 5.35 1.51 -10.90
CA GLY A 101 5.69 1.32 -9.48
C GLY A 101 4.48 1.42 -8.57
N HIS A 102 3.59 2.39 -8.80
CA HIS A 102 2.33 2.53 -8.07
C HIS A 102 1.40 1.35 -8.37
N LEU A 103 1.25 0.95 -9.64
CA LEU A 103 0.41 -0.20 -10.03
C LEU A 103 0.90 -1.49 -9.37
N ARG A 104 2.20 -1.73 -9.34
CA ARG A 104 2.79 -2.90 -8.67
C ARG A 104 2.47 -2.91 -7.17
N SER A 105 2.70 -1.79 -6.49
CA SER A 105 2.37 -1.64 -5.06
C SER A 105 0.87 -1.88 -4.81
N THR A 106 0.02 -1.33 -5.66
CA THR A 106 -1.44 -1.43 -5.58
C THR A 106 -1.91 -2.89 -5.70
N ILE A 107 -1.41 -3.64 -6.69
CA ILE A 107 -1.79 -5.03 -6.91
C ILE A 107 -1.28 -5.94 -5.78
N ILE A 108 -0.04 -5.73 -5.34
CA ILE A 108 0.54 -6.51 -4.24
C ILE A 108 -0.21 -6.23 -2.93
N GLY A 109 -0.47 -4.97 -2.60
CA GLY A 109 -1.17 -4.57 -1.39
C GLY A 109 -2.61 -5.10 -1.34
N ASP A 110 -3.34 -5.05 -2.44
CA ASP A 110 -4.69 -5.61 -2.53
C ASP A 110 -4.68 -7.14 -2.38
N SER A 111 -3.70 -7.82 -3.00
CA SER A 111 -3.55 -9.29 -2.87
C SER A 111 -3.25 -9.70 -1.43
N ILE A 112 -2.34 -9.00 -0.76
CA ILE A 112 -2.02 -9.23 0.66
C ILE A 112 -3.25 -8.97 1.53
N SER A 113 -4.00 -7.89 1.26
CA SER A 113 -5.23 -7.56 1.97
C SER A 113 -6.26 -8.68 1.86
N LYS A 114 -6.47 -9.20 0.65
CA LYS A 114 -7.39 -10.33 0.40
C LYS A 114 -6.97 -11.60 1.15
N ILE A 115 -5.67 -11.87 1.25
CA ILE A 115 -5.15 -13.02 2.02
C ILE A 115 -5.46 -12.86 3.51
N PHE A 116 -5.25 -11.67 4.08
CA PHE A 116 -5.58 -11.42 5.49
C PHE A 116 -7.08 -11.51 5.75
N GLU A 117 -7.92 -10.96 4.86
CA GLU A 117 -9.37 -11.10 4.95
C GLU A 117 -9.82 -12.56 4.91
N LEU A 118 -9.24 -13.35 3.99
CA LEU A 118 -9.49 -14.79 3.90
C LEU A 118 -9.10 -15.52 5.19
N ARG A 119 -8.07 -15.05 5.89
CA ARG A 119 -7.64 -15.56 7.19
C ARG A 119 -8.50 -15.10 8.35
N GLY A 120 -9.50 -14.23 8.13
CA GLY A 120 -10.43 -13.74 9.13
C GLY A 120 -9.99 -12.50 9.89
N TYR A 121 -8.99 -11.76 9.41
CA TYR A 121 -8.60 -10.46 9.96
C TYR A 121 -9.52 -9.35 9.46
N ILE A 122 -9.67 -8.31 10.26
CA ILE A 122 -10.23 -7.04 9.80
C ILE A 122 -9.10 -6.29 9.09
N VAL A 123 -9.25 -6.00 7.79
CA VAL A 123 -8.20 -5.31 7.03
C VAL A 123 -8.59 -3.87 6.77
N LEU A 124 -7.73 -2.95 7.20
CA LEU A 124 -7.80 -1.54 6.85
C LEU A 124 -6.81 -1.27 5.71
N ARG A 125 -7.36 -1.09 4.51
CA ARG A 125 -6.59 -0.75 3.30
C ARG A 125 -6.42 0.76 3.25
N LEU A 126 -5.21 1.24 3.41
CA LEU A 126 -4.90 2.67 3.40
C LEU A 126 -4.13 3.08 2.16
N ASN A 127 -4.41 4.30 1.73
CA ASN A 127 -3.76 4.97 0.63
C ASN A 127 -3.33 6.37 1.11
N HIS A 128 -2.07 6.53 1.42
CA HIS A 128 -1.50 7.80 1.83
C HIS A 128 -1.07 8.58 0.59
N ILE A 129 -2.01 9.29 -0.02
CA ILE A 129 -1.71 10.13 -1.17
C ILE A 129 -0.90 11.36 -0.74
N GLY A 130 0.03 11.79 -1.61
CA GLY A 130 0.78 13.02 -1.42
C GLY A 130 -0.06 14.24 -1.80
N ASP A 131 -0.99 14.63 -0.94
CA ASP A 131 -1.92 15.74 -1.14
C ASP A 131 -1.56 16.99 -0.35
N TRP A 132 -0.39 17.02 0.27
CA TRP A 132 0.10 18.16 1.04
C TRP A 132 1.57 18.43 0.76
N GLY A 133 2.03 19.66 1.01
CA GLY A 133 3.42 20.01 0.86
C GLY A 133 3.68 21.30 0.06
N THR A 134 4.94 21.71 0.00
CA THR A 134 5.39 22.97 -0.62
C THR A 134 5.11 23.03 -2.12
N GLN A 135 4.97 21.89 -2.79
CA GLN A 135 4.62 21.82 -4.22
C GLN A 135 3.27 22.47 -4.52
N PHE A 136 2.33 22.47 -3.59
CA PHE A 136 1.03 23.10 -3.80
C PHE A 136 1.10 24.63 -3.91
N GLY A 137 2.09 25.25 -3.30
CA GLY A 137 2.29 26.69 -3.47
C GLY A 137 2.49 27.08 -4.92
N MET A 138 3.37 26.37 -5.66
CA MET A 138 3.59 26.67 -7.07
C MET A 138 2.37 26.32 -7.94
N LEU A 139 1.67 25.24 -7.64
CA LEU A 139 0.48 24.83 -8.38
C LEU A 139 -0.68 25.81 -8.19
N ILE A 140 -0.93 26.26 -6.96
CA ILE A 140 -1.97 27.24 -6.65
C ILE A 140 -1.62 28.60 -7.25
N THR A 141 -0.35 29.04 -7.19
CA THR A 141 0.09 30.29 -7.81
C THR A 141 -0.11 30.26 -9.32
N GLN A 142 0.29 29.18 -9.98
CA GLN A 142 0.08 28.97 -11.41
C GLN A 142 -1.40 29.00 -11.77
N LEU A 143 -2.22 28.35 -10.95
CA LEU A 143 -3.65 28.30 -11.13
C LEU A 143 -4.28 29.70 -11.05
N LYS A 144 -3.90 30.48 -10.04
CA LYS A 144 -4.37 31.86 -9.85
C LYS A 144 -3.92 32.77 -11.00
N ASP A 145 -2.72 32.57 -11.54
CA ASP A 145 -2.22 33.33 -12.69
C ASP A 145 -3.00 33.05 -13.98
N LEU A 146 -3.36 31.81 -14.23
CA LEU A 146 -4.06 31.40 -15.46
C LEU A 146 -5.58 31.61 -15.39
N TYR A 147 -6.16 31.49 -14.21
CA TYR A 147 -7.61 31.49 -14.00
C TYR A 147 -8.02 32.53 -12.95
N SER A 148 -7.47 33.74 -13.04
CA SER A 148 -7.58 34.81 -12.05
C SER A 148 -9.01 35.20 -11.64
N ASN A 149 -10.05 34.88 -12.42
CA ASN A 149 -11.43 35.26 -12.15
C ASN A 149 -12.44 34.11 -12.00
N ASP A 150 -12.08 32.86 -12.31
CA ASP A 150 -13.08 31.78 -12.25
C ASP A 150 -12.45 30.42 -11.91
N LEU A 151 -12.27 30.15 -10.63
CA LEU A 151 -11.79 28.86 -10.14
C LEU A 151 -12.72 27.68 -10.53
N LYS A 152 -13.94 27.96 -11.00
CA LYS A 152 -14.92 26.97 -11.44
C LYS A 152 -14.58 26.29 -12.78
N GLU A 153 -13.73 26.90 -13.61
CA GLU A 153 -13.31 26.29 -14.89
C GLU A 153 -12.35 25.12 -14.75
N ILE A 154 -11.78 24.91 -13.58
CA ILE A 154 -10.81 23.84 -13.30
C ILE A 154 -11.41 22.44 -13.43
N ASP A 155 -12.72 22.30 -13.20
CA ASP A 155 -13.40 21.00 -13.41
C ASP A 155 -13.37 20.53 -14.88
N LYS A 156 -12.99 21.41 -15.81
CA LYS A 156 -12.81 21.09 -17.24
C LYS A 156 -11.40 20.64 -17.59
N ILE A 157 -10.42 20.81 -16.70
CA ILE A 157 -9.03 20.40 -16.94
C ILE A 157 -8.94 18.89 -16.89
N LYS A 158 -8.46 18.26 -17.97
CA LYS A 158 -8.14 16.83 -18.02
C LYS A 158 -6.80 16.59 -17.34
N ILE A 159 -6.55 15.40 -16.83
CA ILE A 159 -5.32 15.08 -16.07
C ILE A 159 -4.05 15.09 -16.92
N SER A 160 -4.14 14.76 -18.22
CA SER A 160 -3.03 15.01 -19.12
C SER A 160 -2.58 16.47 -19.06
N ASP A 161 -3.54 17.37 -18.89
CA ASP A 161 -3.31 18.79 -18.72
C ASP A 161 -2.75 19.11 -17.34
N LEU A 162 -3.10 18.34 -16.30
CA LEU A 162 -2.61 18.55 -14.94
C LEU A 162 -1.12 18.17 -14.77
N VAL A 163 -0.65 17.18 -15.51
CA VAL A 163 0.77 16.82 -15.56
C VAL A 163 1.58 17.88 -16.27
N GLU A 164 1.10 18.35 -17.44
CA GLU A 164 1.72 19.47 -18.16
C GLU A 164 1.66 20.75 -17.32
N PHE A 165 0.58 21.00 -16.65
CA PHE A 165 0.41 22.10 -15.71
C PHE A 165 1.44 22.03 -14.57
N TYR A 166 1.68 20.84 -14.00
CA TYR A 166 2.72 20.63 -13.00
C TYR A 166 4.12 20.94 -13.55
N LYS A 167 4.44 20.43 -14.74
CA LYS A 167 5.73 20.66 -15.40
C LYS A 167 5.95 22.14 -15.69
N ALA A 168 4.91 22.84 -16.19
CA ALA A 168 4.96 24.28 -16.44
C ALA A 168 5.16 25.08 -15.15
N SER A 169 4.41 24.74 -14.09
CA SER A 169 4.55 25.38 -12.77
C SER A 169 5.96 25.17 -12.20
N LYS A 170 6.49 23.96 -12.32
CA LYS A 170 7.84 23.62 -11.85
C LYS A 170 8.90 24.38 -12.63
N LYS A 171 8.78 24.48 -13.96
CA LYS A 171 9.70 25.24 -14.80
C LYS A 171 9.72 26.73 -14.42
N ARG A 172 8.54 27.33 -14.16
CA ARG A 172 8.46 28.72 -13.68
C ARG A 172 9.08 28.85 -12.30
N PHE A 173 8.79 27.96 -11.39
CA PHE A 173 9.35 27.98 -10.03
C PHE A 173 10.87 27.90 -10.04
N ASP A 174 11.49 27.15 -10.94
CA ASP A 174 12.92 27.01 -11.04
C ASP A 174 13.61 28.24 -11.71
N ASN A 175 12.90 28.96 -12.59
CA ASN A 175 13.50 30.02 -13.41
C ASN A 175 13.04 31.44 -13.07
N GLU A 176 11.88 31.63 -12.41
CA GLU A 176 11.29 32.92 -12.12
C GLU A 176 11.31 33.22 -10.60
N LYS A 177 12.20 34.08 -10.16
CA LYS A 177 12.36 34.39 -8.73
C LYS A 177 11.11 35.01 -8.09
N GLU A 178 10.39 35.83 -8.82
CA GLU A 178 9.12 36.42 -8.38
C GLU A 178 8.04 35.34 -8.19
N PHE A 179 7.88 34.45 -9.15
CA PHE A 179 6.95 33.33 -9.05
C PHE A 179 7.32 32.41 -7.87
N GLN A 180 8.60 32.15 -7.65
CA GLN A 180 9.10 31.36 -6.52
C GLN A 180 8.71 32.00 -5.17
N ASN A 181 8.86 33.31 -5.04
CA ASN A 181 8.49 34.01 -3.80
C ASN A 181 6.99 33.95 -3.56
N ARG A 182 6.17 34.27 -4.58
CA ARG A 182 4.70 34.16 -4.49
C ARG A 182 4.25 32.73 -4.17
N SER A 183 4.92 31.73 -4.74
CA SER A 183 4.64 30.32 -4.45
C SER A 183 4.91 29.96 -2.98
N ARG A 184 5.99 30.49 -2.39
CA ARG A 184 6.28 30.28 -0.96
C ARG A 184 5.24 30.95 -0.06
N GLU A 185 4.82 32.17 -0.41
CA GLU A 185 3.74 32.88 0.29
C GLU A 185 2.42 32.10 0.19
N GLU A 186 2.16 31.50 -0.96
CA GLU A 186 0.95 30.71 -1.18
C GLU A 186 0.93 29.43 -0.34
N VAL A 187 2.09 28.80 -0.08
CA VAL A 187 2.19 27.69 0.90
C VAL A 187 1.74 28.16 2.28
N VAL A 188 2.20 29.33 2.73
CA VAL A 188 1.83 29.89 4.04
C VAL A 188 0.32 30.17 4.10
N LYS A 189 -0.25 30.75 3.03
CA LYS A 189 -1.71 30.98 2.94
C LYS A 189 -2.49 29.69 3.01
N LEU A 190 -2.06 28.66 2.28
CA LEU A 190 -2.70 27.35 2.33
C LEU A 190 -2.65 26.74 3.74
N GLN A 191 -1.49 26.81 4.38
CA GLN A 191 -1.29 26.28 5.73
C GLN A 191 -2.06 27.04 6.81
N SER A 192 -2.26 28.35 6.62
CA SER A 192 -3.08 29.19 7.51
C SER A 192 -4.59 29.05 7.25
N GLY A 193 -5.00 28.30 6.24
CA GLY A 193 -6.42 28.04 5.95
C GLY A 193 -7.09 29.14 5.12
N ASP A 194 -6.33 29.95 4.35
CA ASP A 194 -6.92 30.92 3.42
C ASP A 194 -7.93 30.24 2.50
N LYS A 195 -9.14 30.78 2.46
CA LYS A 195 -10.26 30.15 1.75
C LYS A 195 -9.99 29.91 0.28
N LYS A 196 -9.42 30.89 -0.43
CA LYS A 196 -9.14 30.77 -1.87
C LYS A 196 -8.05 29.75 -2.15
N SER A 197 -7.02 29.70 -1.32
CA SER A 197 -5.92 28.74 -1.44
C SER A 197 -6.39 27.33 -1.15
N VAL A 198 -7.23 27.14 -0.14
CA VAL A 198 -7.85 25.84 0.20
C VAL A 198 -8.82 25.37 -0.91
N GLU A 199 -9.61 26.28 -1.50
CA GLU A 199 -10.47 25.92 -2.64
C GLU A 199 -9.65 25.47 -3.84
N ALA A 200 -8.62 26.21 -4.22
CA ALA A 200 -7.71 25.87 -5.30
C ALA A 200 -7.01 24.50 -5.03
N TRP A 201 -6.54 24.28 -3.83
CA TRP A 201 -5.97 23.01 -3.42
C TRP A 201 -6.95 21.84 -3.54
N LYS A 202 -8.19 22.01 -3.07
CA LYS A 202 -9.25 20.99 -3.19
C LYS A 202 -9.56 20.64 -4.64
N LEU A 203 -9.60 21.62 -5.53
CA LEU A 203 -9.85 21.41 -6.96
C LEU A 203 -8.74 20.57 -7.60
N LEU A 204 -7.47 20.92 -7.36
CA LEU A 204 -6.31 20.15 -7.83
C LEU A 204 -6.34 18.70 -7.32
N CYS A 205 -6.61 18.53 -6.03
CA CYS A 205 -6.72 17.21 -5.43
C CYS A 205 -7.86 16.38 -6.02
N ASN A 206 -9.04 16.98 -6.17
CA ASN A 206 -10.21 16.29 -6.70
C ASN A 206 -10.01 15.86 -8.16
N GLN A 207 -9.31 16.65 -8.96
CA GLN A 207 -9.02 16.29 -10.33
C GLN A 207 -8.11 15.07 -10.42
N SER A 208 -7.03 15.03 -9.63
CA SER A 208 -6.16 13.84 -9.56
C SER A 208 -6.90 12.60 -9.05
N ARG A 209 -7.78 12.76 -8.05
CA ARG A 209 -8.56 11.65 -7.49
C ARG A 209 -9.45 10.97 -8.53
N LYS A 210 -10.05 11.72 -9.45
CA LYS A 210 -10.89 11.15 -10.52
C LYS A 210 -10.16 10.06 -11.31
N GLU A 211 -8.88 10.26 -11.65
CA GLU A 211 -8.12 9.23 -12.38
C GLU A 211 -7.62 8.10 -11.51
N PHE A 212 -7.18 8.40 -10.30
CA PHE A 212 -6.83 7.32 -9.37
C PHE A 212 -8.03 6.39 -9.16
N ASP A 213 -9.23 6.96 -9.02
CA ASP A 213 -10.47 6.22 -8.85
C ASP A 213 -10.83 5.38 -10.09
N GLU A 214 -10.59 5.89 -11.30
CA GLU A 214 -10.79 5.12 -12.54
C GLU A 214 -9.85 3.90 -12.61
N ILE A 215 -8.58 4.07 -12.22
CA ILE A 215 -7.61 2.98 -12.16
C ILE A 215 -8.02 1.95 -11.09
N TYR A 216 -8.38 2.40 -9.88
CA TYR A 216 -8.81 1.49 -8.80
C TYR A 216 -10.09 0.77 -9.18
N LYS A 217 -11.03 1.42 -9.84
CA LYS A 217 -12.26 0.83 -10.35
C LYS A 217 -11.96 -0.22 -11.43
N THR A 218 -11.08 0.09 -12.38
CA THR A 218 -10.66 -0.85 -13.44
C THR A 218 -10.01 -2.10 -12.85
N LEU A 219 -9.19 -1.96 -11.81
CA LEU A 219 -8.54 -3.06 -11.10
C LEU A 219 -9.45 -3.74 -10.06
N ASN A 220 -10.69 -3.25 -9.87
CA ASN A 220 -11.61 -3.70 -8.82
C ASN A 220 -10.98 -3.68 -7.41
N ILE A 221 -10.29 -2.60 -7.09
CA ILE A 221 -9.59 -2.40 -5.82
C ILE A 221 -10.40 -1.43 -4.95
N LYS A 222 -10.63 -1.83 -3.70
CA LYS A 222 -11.23 -0.98 -2.68
C LYS A 222 -10.14 -0.53 -1.71
N ILE A 223 -9.94 0.78 -1.62
CA ILE A 223 -8.91 1.38 -0.79
C ILE A 223 -9.48 2.62 -0.09
N LYS A 224 -9.02 2.91 1.12
CA LYS A 224 -9.44 4.08 1.89
C LYS A 224 -8.33 5.12 1.84
N GLU A 225 -8.64 6.26 1.27
CA GLU A 225 -7.72 7.39 1.24
C GLU A 225 -7.51 7.98 2.64
N ARG A 226 -6.24 8.22 2.97
CA ARG A 226 -5.78 9.09 4.04
C ARG A 226 -4.57 9.85 3.50
N GLY A 227 -4.80 11.01 2.88
CA GLY A 227 -3.73 11.86 2.39
C GLY A 227 -2.87 12.42 3.51
N GLU A 228 -1.73 12.98 3.17
CA GLU A 228 -0.85 13.67 4.12
C GLU A 228 -1.59 14.77 4.88
N SER A 229 -2.53 15.47 4.21
CA SER A 229 -3.37 16.50 4.82
C SER A 229 -4.25 16.01 5.98
N PHE A 230 -4.57 14.71 6.02
CA PHE A 230 -5.34 14.11 7.10
C PHE A 230 -4.65 14.26 8.47
N TYR A 231 -3.33 14.31 8.48
CA TYR A 231 -2.54 14.35 9.71
C TYR A 231 -2.30 15.76 10.24
N ASN A 232 -2.61 16.81 9.47
CA ASN A 232 -2.38 18.20 9.90
C ASN A 232 -2.96 18.54 11.29
N PRO A 233 -4.18 18.10 11.68
CA PRO A 233 -4.73 18.39 13.00
C PRO A 233 -3.97 17.71 14.16
N PHE A 234 -3.19 16.67 13.87
CA PHE A 234 -2.47 15.88 14.88
C PHE A 234 -1.02 16.32 15.06
N LEU A 235 -0.46 17.13 14.14
CA LEU A 235 0.96 17.50 14.16
C LEU A 235 1.39 18.16 15.47
N LYS A 236 0.54 19.02 16.04
CA LYS A 236 0.84 19.72 17.29
C LYS A 236 1.00 18.75 18.46
N SER A 237 0.08 17.81 18.64
CA SER A 237 0.15 16.84 19.72
C SER A 237 1.37 15.92 19.59
N VAL A 238 1.73 15.52 18.36
CA VAL A 238 2.93 14.70 18.12
C VAL A 238 4.21 15.44 18.52
N ILE A 239 4.29 16.75 18.23
CA ILE A 239 5.45 17.58 18.65
C ILE A 239 5.50 17.67 20.18
N GLU A 240 4.36 17.84 20.83
CA GLU A 240 4.27 17.86 22.30
C GLU A 240 4.73 16.52 22.90
N ASP A 241 4.31 15.40 22.34
CA ASP A 241 4.68 14.04 22.78
C ASP A 241 6.18 13.75 22.57
N LEU A 242 6.83 14.33 21.53
CA LEU A 242 8.25 14.12 21.25
C LEU A 242 9.19 15.00 22.10
N ASN A 243 8.68 16.05 22.72
CA ASN A 243 9.45 16.96 23.59
C ASN A 243 9.46 16.48 25.06
N TYR A 244 9.03 15.27 25.35
CA TYR A 244 9.08 14.64 26.66
C TYR A 244 10.30 13.77 26.84
#